data_364b6b4e5df29a8a9661ddd7717b6d1a
#
_entry.id   364b6b4e5df29a8a9661ddd7717b6d1a
#
_cell.length_a   1.000
_cell.length_b   1.000
_cell.length_c   1.000
_cell.angle_alpha   90.00
_cell.angle_beta   90.00
_cell.angle_gamma   90.00
#
_symmetry.space_group_name_H-M   'P 1'
#
loop_
_entity.id
_entity.type
_entity.pdbx_description
1 polymer ?
#
loop_
_entity_poly.entity_id
_entity_poly.type
_entity_poly.pdbx_seq_one_letter_code
_entity_poly.pdbx_strand_id
1 'polypeptide(L)'
;MNVQNQDRGAVLIAALILAVIVAMFCMTSLVISHTESRGTYASIQRDKAFFVASAGLHDEVKALKDVMAAVPLKEPFKAFHAMAGQHTIQQRPLMSNGMVVGEYDVVVDSVAAVDAWNRDVTITATGSVPFAGHPQAVTRTVSAVIRVGIGRSEVFDYVYFINNWGWYYGNTIIANGNIRANGQFDFGGYRPYVNGMPRFSEIYSGVFGAAVDQGGVYAGWDIKGSENVQGRTSEDEHMHAFGPPIPMPNLTDMTLYEETAKQKSANIKIGGVQMCNAVVGDEPGEKPRLFLKGTVDDPIELDGPIVVRGDLIIQGYVRGKGALYVQGNIYIAGNIVYSNPIEPPPEDPSKSNMEEWIKRNESADALGLFARQHIIAGDYQHNQWRYQVQYWMKDHRNRSDEDAGEDGIPNTRAGRDGLPGTADDDILEDDKIWTVRRYTKAHGDAGMIPAGRKVGDGIPETGEDIDGDGVYDPGAELSDFDMGSRLKDTEWSGNFPAGEWQYRELCGDAAGLEIDRLDAAFYTNHAFALLTLDSDRDLIVNGCVVSRNESIIYGTKHAVFNYDLRLLQENNPHALDLPKTWKPLRMVMWRSD
;
A
#
# COMPACT_ATOMS: atom_id res chain seq x y z
N MET A 1 -98.12 10.46 47.45
CA MET A 1 -96.78 11.12 47.55
C MET A 1 -95.77 10.05 47.95
N ASN A 2 -95.15 9.34 46.98
CA ASN A 2 -93.97 8.50 47.30
C ASN A 2 -93.28 7.94 46.08
N VAL A 3 -93.47 8.55 44.91
CA VAL A 3 -92.80 8.08 43.69
C VAL A 3 -91.45 8.85 43.38
N GLN A 4 -91.28 10.06 43.94
CA GLN A 4 -90.13 10.92 43.64
C GLN A 4 -88.83 10.56 44.39
N ASN A 5 -88.87 9.69 45.39
CA ASN A 5 -87.66 9.29 46.15
C ASN A 5 -86.93 8.04 45.61
N GLN A 6 -87.63 7.20 44.81
CA GLN A 6 -86.98 6.02 44.22
C GLN A 6 -86.09 6.37 43.04
N ASP A 7 -86.47 7.35 42.27
CA ASP A 7 -85.66 7.76 41.11
C ASP A 7 -84.33 8.42 41.52
N ARG A 8 -84.30 9.12 42.63
CA ARG A 8 -83.05 9.75 43.13
C ARG A 8 -82.04 8.72 43.63
N GLY A 9 -82.48 7.62 44.18
CA GLY A 9 -81.62 6.53 44.61
C GLY A 9 -80.99 5.77 43.39
N ALA A 10 -81.81 5.52 42.39
CA ALA A 10 -81.33 4.86 41.15
C ALA A 10 -80.33 5.70 40.37
N VAL A 11 -80.54 7.02 40.29
CA VAL A 11 -79.60 7.96 39.66
C VAL A 11 -78.27 8.03 40.40
N LEU A 12 -78.31 8.00 41.77
CA LEU A 12 -77.10 8.01 42.58
C LEU A 12 -76.27 6.74 42.39
N ILE A 13 -76.92 5.59 42.33
CA ILE A 13 -76.25 4.30 42.07
C ILE A 13 -75.66 4.25 40.67
N ALA A 14 -76.41 4.72 39.65
CA ALA A 14 -75.92 4.81 38.27
C ALA A 14 -74.72 5.74 38.18
N ALA A 15 -74.74 6.89 38.82
CA ALA A 15 -73.63 7.82 38.91
C ALA A 15 -72.38 7.22 39.58
N LEU A 16 -72.62 6.44 40.68
CA LEU A 16 -71.52 5.77 41.37
C LEU A 16 -70.90 4.66 40.53
N ILE A 17 -71.73 3.87 39.86
CA ILE A 17 -71.25 2.84 38.90
C ILE A 17 -70.46 3.48 37.75
N LEU A 18 -70.98 4.58 37.20
CA LEU A 18 -70.24 5.31 36.12
C LEU A 18 -68.90 5.88 36.59
N ALA A 19 -68.88 6.43 37.85
CA ALA A 19 -67.67 6.93 38.47
C ALA A 19 -66.61 5.81 38.66
N VAL A 20 -67.05 4.64 39.11
CA VAL A 20 -66.20 3.45 39.28
C VAL A 20 -65.68 2.96 37.92
N ILE A 21 -66.54 2.90 36.91
CA ILE A 21 -66.09 2.54 35.51
C ILE A 21 -65.11 3.53 35.01
N VAL A 22 -65.30 4.84 35.09
CA VAL A 22 -64.39 5.86 34.69
C VAL A 22 -63.04 5.77 35.42
N ALA A 23 -63.10 5.54 36.76
CA ALA A 23 -61.92 5.35 37.59
C ALA A 23 -61.10 4.12 37.14
N MET A 24 -61.77 3.01 36.82
CA MET A 24 -61.15 1.80 36.30
C MET A 24 -60.53 2.04 34.94
N PHE A 25 -61.20 2.76 34.05
CA PHE A 25 -60.61 3.16 32.74
C PHE A 25 -59.38 4.07 32.89
N CYS A 26 -59.45 5.06 33.78
CA CYS A 26 -58.30 5.92 34.07
C CYS A 26 -57.11 5.14 34.66
N MET A 27 -57.34 4.23 35.59
CA MET A 27 -56.29 3.37 36.14
C MET A 27 -55.70 2.46 35.08
N THR A 28 -56.54 1.83 34.27
CA THR A 28 -56.07 0.96 33.19
C THR A 28 -55.22 1.72 32.15
N SER A 29 -55.68 2.89 31.74
CA SER A 29 -54.93 3.79 30.84
C SER A 29 -53.59 4.24 31.44
N LEU A 30 -53.56 4.57 32.72
CA LEU A 30 -52.31 4.91 33.43
C LEU A 30 -51.34 3.74 33.49
N VAL A 31 -51.83 2.52 33.78
CA VAL A 31 -50.99 1.32 33.81
C VAL A 31 -50.43 1.01 32.41
N ILE A 32 -51.28 1.09 31.38
CA ILE A 32 -50.83 0.88 29.98
C ILE A 32 -49.78 1.92 29.62
N SER A 33 -50.06 3.22 29.80
CA SER A 33 -49.13 4.31 29.50
C SER A 33 -47.81 4.17 30.26
N HIS A 34 -47.85 3.79 31.54
CA HIS A 34 -46.63 3.56 32.31
C HIS A 34 -45.85 2.33 31.83
N THR A 35 -46.55 1.28 31.41
CA THR A 35 -45.91 0.07 30.85
C THR A 35 -45.26 0.35 29.50
N GLU A 36 -45.96 1.08 28.61
CA GLU A 36 -45.45 1.50 27.33
C GLU A 36 -44.25 2.44 27.50
N SER A 37 -44.31 3.40 28.41
CA SER A 37 -43.21 4.32 28.73
C SER A 37 -41.98 3.56 29.24
N ARG A 38 -42.15 2.58 30.12
CA ARG A 38 -41.06 1.71 30.58
C ARG A 38 -40.50 0.85 29.46
N GLY A 39 -41.36 0.30 28.60
CA GLY A 39 -40.93 -0.47 27.41
C GLY A 39 -40.09 0.36 26.46
N THR A 40 -40.55 1.56 26.15
CA THR A 40 -39.83 2.52 25.28
C THR A 40 -38.49 2.93 25.90
N TYR A 41 -38.46 3.25 27.19
CA TYR A 41 -37.21 3.60 27.88
C TYR A 41 -36.21 2.42 27.86
N ALA A 42 -36.67 1.21 28.13
CA ALA A 42 -35.83 0.01 28.11
C ALA A 42 -35.27 -0.26 26.70
N SER A 43 -36.08 -0.02 25.65
CA SER A 43 -35.61 -0.11 24.26
C SER A 43 -34.52 0.91 23.97
N ILE A 44 -34.71 2.18 24.31
CA ILE A 44 -33.73 3.24 24.13
C ILE A 44 -32.40 2.91 24.86
N GLN A 45 -32.49 2.36 26.08
CA GLN A 45 -31.26 1.98 26.80
C GLN A 45 -30.54 0.79 26.15
N ARG A 46 -31.29 -0.16 25.58
CA ARG A 46 -30.71 -1.27 24.81
C ARG A 46 -30.01 -0.78 23.57
N ASP A 47 -30.64 0.13 22.82
CA ASP A 47 -30.05 0.69 21.62
C ASP A 47 -28.77 1.50 21.96
N LYS A 48 -28.81 2.29 23.03
CA LYS A 48 -27.63 3.00 23.53
C LYS A 48 -26.51 2.02 23.91
N ALA A 49 -26.82 0.95 24.66
CA ALA A 49 -25.81 -0.04 25.02
C ALA A 49 -25.22 -0.76 23.83
N PHE A 50 -26.01 -1.01 22.78
CA PHE A 50 -25.53 -1.52 21.50
C PHE A 50 -24.56 -0.55 20.82
N PHE A 51 -24.88 0.76 20.75
CA PHE A 51 -23.97 1.75 20.17
C PHE A 51 -22.67 1.90 20.98
N VAL A 52 -22.77 1.81 22.31
CA VAL A 52 -21.60 1.82 23.19
C VAL A 52 -20.70 0.61 22.94
N ALA A 53 -21.27 -0.60 22.81
CA ALA A 53 -20.52 -1.80 22.44
C ALA A 53 -19.87 -1.67 21.04
N SER A 54 -20.63 -1.15 20.08
CA SER A 54 -20.14 -0.94 18.72
C SER A 54 -18.98 0.06 18.67
N ALA A 55 -19.00 1.10 19.50
CA ALA A 55 -17.87 2.02 19.64
C ALA A 55 -16.61 1.32 20.17
N GLY A 56 -16.77 0.44 21.17
CA GLY A 56 -15.67 -0.38 21.68
C GLY A 56 -15.06 -1.30 20.60
N LEU A 57 -15.92 -1.94 19.80
CA LEU A 57 -15.44 -2.75 18.67
C LEU A 57 -14.66 -1.90 17.65
N HIS A 58 -15.13 -0.69 17.37
CA HIS A 58 -14.46 0.23 16.45
C HIS A 58 -13.08 0.65 16.97
N ASP A 59 -12.98 0.98 18.24
CA ASP A 59 -11.71 1.33 18.88
C ASP A 59 -10.71 0.16 18.81
N GLU A 60 -11.18 -1.09 19.00
CA GLU A 60 -10.31 -2.26 18.88
C GLU A 60 -9.86 -2.50 17.44
N VAL A 61 -10.74 -2.31 16.45
CA VAL A 61 -10.35 -2.38 15.03
C VAL A 61 -9.28 -1.34 14.71
N LYS A 62 -9.36 -0.15 15.29
CA LYS A 62 -8.29 0.85 15.16
C LYS A 62 -7.00 0.37 15.83
N ALA A 63 -7.06 -0.17 17.05
CA ALA A 63 -5.89 -0.71 17.74
C ALA A 63 -5.23 -1.84 16.94
N LEU A 64 -6.02 -2.71 16.28
CA LEU A 64 -5.45 -3.72 15.36
C LEU A 64 -4.68 -3.08 14.20
N LYS A 65 -5.17 -1.98 13.62
CA LYS A 65 -4.44 -1.24 12.57
C LYS A 65 -3.12 -0.66 13.10
N ASP A 66 -3.16 -0.08 14.30
CA ASP A 66 -1.96 0.46 14.94
C ASP A 66 -0.91 -0.65 15.20
N VAL A 67 -1.37 -1.84 15.62
CA VAL A 67 -0.49 -3.02 15.76
C VAL A 67 0.08 -3.45 14.40
N MET A 68 -0.74 -3.48 13.34
CA MET A 68 -0.25 -3.82 11.99
C MET A 68 0.85 -2.85 11.53
N ALA A 69 0.69 -1.56 11.80
CA ALA A 69 1.67 -0.55 11.44
C ALA A 69 3.00 -0.69 12.20
N ALA A 70 2.95 -1.17 13.45
CA ALA A 70 4.11 -1.28 14.33
C ALA A 70 4.85 -2.62 14.26
N VAL A 71 4.25 -3.66 13.68
CA VAL A 71 4.81 -5.03 13.71
C VAL A 71 5.62 -5.33 12.45
N PRO A 72 6.89 -5.73 12.58
CA PRO A 72 7.70 -6.14 11.44
C PRO A 72 7.15 -7.42 10.78
N LEU A 73 7.26 -7.54 9.47
CA LEU A 73 6.76 -8.69 8.71
C LEU A 73 7.48 -10.01 9.03
N LYS A 74 8.61 -9.97 9.73
CA LYS A 74 9.34 -11.17 10.16
C LYS A 74 8.52 -12.06 11.11
N GLU A 75 7.83 -11.47 12.09
CA GLU A 75 6.97 -12.17 13.04
C GLU A 75 5.57 -11.53 13.09
N PRO A 76 4.88 -11.48 11.95
CA PRO A 76 3.76 -10.56 11.75
C PRO A 76 2.60 -10.82 12.70
N PHE A 77 2.39 -12.06 13.11
CA PHE A 77 1.24 -12.42 13.93
C PHE A 77 1.56 -12.57 15.43
N LYS A 78 2.80 -12.37 15.84
CA LYS A 78 3.23 -12.54 17.24
C LYS A 78 2.49 -11.61 18.19
N ALA A 79 2.39 -10.33 17.83
CA ALA A 79 1.67 -9.34 18.64
C ALA A 79 0.18 -9.68 18.77
N PHE A 80 -0.46 -10.11 17.69
CA PHE A 80 -1.87 -10.52 17.71
C PHE A 80 -2.09 -11.74 18.60
N HIS A 81 -1.23 -12.75 18.54
CA HIS A 81 -1.32 -13.91 19.42
C HIS A 81 -1.17 -13.54 20.90
N ALA A 82 -0.37 -12.52 21.21
CA ALA A 82 -0.24 -12.01 22.58
C ALA A 82 -1.50 -11.30 23.10
N MET A 83 -2.37 -10.81 22.22
CA MET A 83 -3.66 -10.18 22.58
C MET A 83 -4.73 -11.23 22.91
N ALA A 84 -4.59 -12.47 22.47
CA ALA A 84 -5.61 -13.50 22.66
C ALA A 84 -5.91 -13.76 24.15
N GLY A 85 -7.18 -13.73 24.53
CA GLY A 85 -7.63 -13.88 25.89
C GLY A 85 -7.44 -12.64 26.77
N GLN A 86 -7.02 -11.52 26.21
CA GLN A 86 -6.78 -10.28 26.96
C GLN A 86 -7.96 -9.31 26.87
N HIS A 87 -8.22 -8.63 27.97
CA HIS A 87 -9.03 -7.42 27.97
C HIS A 87 -8.18 -6.26 27.47
N THR A 88 -8.38 -5.85 26.23
CA THR A 88 -7.62 -4.75 25.60
C THR A 88 -8.14 -3.39 26.03
N ILE A 89 -9.45 -3.29 26.34
CA ILE A 89 -10.08 -2.09 26.85
C ILE A 89 -10.96 -2.48 28.03
N GLN A 90 -10.84 -1.77 29.17
CA GLN A 90 -11.66 -1.99 30.37
C GLN A 90 -12.36 -0.70 30.78
N GLN A 91 -13.69 -0.79 30.95
CA GLN A 91 -14.54 0.28 31.47
C GLN A 91 -14.24 1.67 30.87
N ARG A 92 -14.03 1.72 29.58
CA ARG A 92 -13.74 2.98 28.89
C ARG A 92 -15.04 3.76 28.68
N PRO A 93 -15.13 5.02 29.17
CA PRO A 93 -16.33 5.82 28.98
C PRO A 93 -16.47 6.29 27.52
N LEU A 94 -17.68 6.13 26.97
CA LEU A 94 -18.06 6.77 25.72
C LEU A 94 -18.64 8.14 26.02
N MET A 95 -18.00 9.18 25.48
CA MET A 95 -18.39 10.57 25.65
C MET A 95 -19.20 11.07 24.46
N SER A 96 -20.26 11.81 24.71
CA SER A 96 -20.99 12.57 23.71
C SER A 96 -21.36 13.94 24.26
N ASN A 97 -20.97 14.99 23.58
CA ASN A 97 -21.18 16.38 24.01
C ASN A 97 -20.73 16.65 25.46
N GLY A 98 -19.59 16.08 25.86
CA GLY A 98 -19.04 16.23 27.21
C GLY A 98 -19.73 15.42 28.32
N MET A 99 -20.70 14.57 27.99
CA MET A 99 -21.40 13.68 28.93
C MET A 99 -21.07 12.23 28.65
N VAL A 100 -20.91 11.43 29.72
CA VAL A 100 -20.76 9.97 29.61
C VAL A 100 -22.10 9.38 29.17
N VAL A 101 -22.10 8.69 28.03
CA VAL A 101 -23.25 7.98 27.48
C VAL A 101 -23.33 6.56 28.05
N GLY A 102 -22.20 5.93 28.28
CA GLY A 102 -22.03 4.58 28.80
C GLY A 102 -20.56 4.21 28.86
N GLU A 103 -20.29 2.97 29.22
CA GLU A 103 -18.94 2.39 29.30
C GLU A 103 -18.87 1.11 28.49
N TYR A 104 -17.71 0.80 27.93
CA TYR A 104 -17.49 -0.44 27.21
C TYR A 104 -16.21 -1.15 27.64
N ASP A 105 -16.29 -2.47 27.56
CA ASP A 105 -15.18 -3.40 27.72
C ASP A 105 -14.95 -4.13 26.39
N VAL A 106 -13.69 -4.41 26.07
CA VAL A 106 -13.34 -5.16 24.86
C VAL A 106 -12.36 -6.27 25.21
N VAL A 107 -12.64 -7.45 24.70
CA VAL A 107 -11.81 -8.64 24.82
C VAL A 107 -11.45 -9.15 23.42
N VAL A 108 -10.19 -9.46 23.21
CA VAL A 108 -9.76 -10.29 22.08
C VAL A 108 -9.86 -11.75 22.53
N ASP A 109 -10.93 -12.44 22.15
CA ASP A 109 -11.20 -13.79 22.63
C ASP A 109 -10.19 -14.80 22.11
N SER A 110 -9.88 -14.72 20.83
CA SER A 110 -8.97 -15.67 20.18
C SER A 110 -8.32 -15.12 18.93
N VAL A 111 -7.17 -15.68 18.58
CA VAL A 111 -6.47 -15.46 17.30
C VAL A 111 -6.22 -16.83 16.67
N ALA A 112 -6.99 -17.16 15.65
CA ALA A 112 -6.95 -18.45 14.97
C ALA A 112 -6.21 -18.38 13.64
N ALA A 113 -5.33 -19.35 13.38
CA ALA A 113 -4.68 -19.46 12.07
C ALA A 113 -5.71 -19.94 11.02
N VAL A 114 -5.81 -19.23 9.92
CA VAL A 114 -6.59 -19.62 8.74
C VAL A 114 -5.66 -20.35 7.75
N ASP A 115 -4.51 -19.76 7.50
CA ASP A 115 -3.42 -20.31 6.70
C ASP A 115 -2.08 -19.70 7.16
N ALA A 116 -1.03 -19.82 6.36
CA ALA A 116 0.29 -19.28 6.68
C ALA A 116 0.27 -17.73 6.81
N TRP A 117 -0.59 -17.06 6.04
CA TRP A 117 -0.58 -15.61 5.84
C TRP A 117 -1.81 -14.89 6.41
N ASN A 118 -2.76 -15.62 7.00
CA ASN A 118 -4.01 -15.04 7.50
C ASN A 118 -4.34 -15.54 8.90
N ARG A 119 -4.87 -14.64 9.74
CA ARG A 119 -5.40 -14.93 11.07
C ARG A 119 -6.79 -14.34 11.22
N ASP A 120 -7.66 -15.07 11.88
CA ASP A 120 -8.97 -14.59 12.30
C ASP A 120 -8.90 -14.18 13.77
N VAL A 121 -9.08 -12.90 14.02
CA VAL A 121 -9.12 -12.30 15.36
C VAL A 121 -10.57 -12.16 15.78
N THR A 122 -10.97 -12.89 16.81
CA THR A 122 -12.32 -12.79 17.39
C THR A 122 -12.31 -11.77 18.50
N ILE A 123 -13.19 -10.79 18.39
CA ILE A 123 -13.31 -9.66 19.32
C ILE A 123 -14.73 -9.62 19.86
N THR A 124 -14.85 -9.45 21.17
CA THR A 124 -16.13 -9.22 21.85
C THR A 124 -16.09 -7.91 22.60
N ALA A 125 -17.01 -7.01 22.28
CA ALA A 125 -17.19 -5.73 22.93
C ALA A 125 -18.52 -5.72 23.70
N THR A 126 -18.49 -5.33 24.98
CA THR A 126 -19.67 -5.22 25.84
C THR A 126 -19.88 -3.77 26.23
N GLY A 127 -21.02 -3.21 25.85
CA GLY A 127 -21.43 -1.85 26.21
C GLY A 127 -22.45 -1.86 27.38
N SER A 128 -22.24 -0.98 28.34
CA SER A 128 -23.09 -0.82 29.52
C SER A 128 -23.60 0.61 29.64
N VAL A 129 -24.89 0.78 29.88
CA VAL A 129 -25.53 2.10 30.04
C VAL A 129 -26.40 2.06 31.32
N PRO A 130 -26.23 3.01 32.26
CA PRO A 130 -25.33 4.19 32.20
C PRO A 130 -23.84 3.84 32.36
N PHE A 131 -23.48 2.83 33.17
CA PHE A 131 -22.10 2.33 33.34
C PHE A 131 -22.13 0.93 33.96
N ALA A 132 -21.04 0.20 33.84
CA ALA A 132 -20.89 -1.14 34.38
C ALA A 132 -21.09 -1.15 35.91
N GLY A 133 -21.83 -2.15 36.43
CA GLY A 133 -22.11 -2.28 37.87
C GLY A 133 -23.25 -1.40 38.42
N HIS A 134 -23.83 -0.50 37.61
CA HIS A 134 -25.03 0.24 38.05
C HIS A 134 -26.23 -0.71 38.21
N PRO A 135 -27.08 -0.59 39.28
CA PRO A 135 -28.20 -1.50 39.52
C PRO A 135 -29.22 -1.59 38.37
N GLN A 136 -29.30 -0.57 37.57
CA GLN A 136 -30.19 -0.49 36.38
C GLN A 136 -29.40 -0.53 35.07
N ALA A 137 -28.17 -1.02 35.07
CA ALA A 137 -27.37 -1.12 33.88
C ALA A 137 -28.02 -2.06 32.87
N VAL A 138 -28.08 -1.58 31.63
CA VAL A 138 -28.44 -2.39 30.46
C VAL A 138 -27.15 -2.67 29.71
N THR A 139 -26.88 -3.94 29.48
CA THR A 139 -25.69 -4.38 28.75
C THR A 139 -26.07 -4.97 27.39
N ARG A 140 -25.22 -4.76 26.41
CA ARG A 140 -25.29 -5.40 25.11
C ARG A 140 -23.89 -5.83 24.68
N THR A 141 -23.82 -6.93 23.97
CA THR A 141 -22.58 -7.49 23.47
C THR A 141 -22.61 -7.53 21.94
N VAL A 142 -21.51 -7.13 21.36
CA VAL A 142 -21.24 -7.24 19.91
C VAL A 142 -19.97 -8.04 19.74
N SER A 143 -20.01 -9.05 18.91
CA SER A 143 -18.84 -9.86 18.56
C SER A 143 -18.56 -9.77 17.07
N ALA A 144 -17.29 -9.70 16.71
CA ALA A 144 -16.84 -9.71 15.33
C ALA A 144 -15.62 -10.62 15.15
N VAL A 145 -15.50 -11.19 13.96
CA VAL A 145 -14.30 -11.87 13.51
C VAL A 145 -13.66 -11.00 12.45
N ILE A 146 -12.48 -10.50 12.75
CA ILE A 146 -11.68 -9.64 11.87
C ILE A 146 -10.54 -10.46 11.30
N ARG A 147 -10.44 -10.54 9.98
CA ARG A 147 -9.31 -11.17 9.31
C ARG A 147 -8.18 -10.18 9.18
N VAL A 148 -7.02 -10.57 9.71
CA VAL A 148 -5.73 -9.89 9.58
C VAL A 148 -4.86 -10.75 8.68
N GLY A 149 -4.28 -10.18 7.67
CA GLY A 149 -3.49 -10.94 6.71
C GLY A 149 -2.36 -10.16 6.08
N ILE A 150 -1.41 -10.89 5.52
CA ILE A 150 -0.31 -10.38 4.72
C ILE A 150 -0.44 -10.98 3.33
N GLY A 151 -0.12 -10.20 2.33
CA GLY A 151 -0.14 -10.69 0.96
C GLY A 151 0.61 -9.77 0.02
N ARG A 152 0.52 -10.06 -1.26
CA ARG A 152 1.00 -9.18 -2.31
C ARG A 152 0.42 -7.79 -2.12
N SER A 153 1.24 -6.77 -2.25
CA SER A 153 0.76 -5.39 -2.17
C SER A 153 -0.10 -5.03 -3.39
N GLU A 154 -1.17 -4.28 -3.16
CA GLU A 154 -2.06 -3.77 -4.20
C GLU A 154 -1.39 -2.72 -5.10
N VAL A 155 -0.24 -2.17 -4.72
CA VAL A 155 0.53 -1.25 -5.57
C VAL A 155 0.93 -1.88 -6.91
N PHE A 156 1.03 -3.22 -6.95
CA PHE A 156 1.33 -3.98 -8.16
C PHE A 156 0.11 -4.24 -9.06
N ASP A 157 -1.06 -3.66 -8.76
CA ASP A 157 -2.23 -3.67 -9.66
C ASP A 157 -2.16 -2.57 -10.73
N TYR A 158 -1.15 -1.73 -10.64
CA TYR A 158 -0.95 -0.57 -11.51
C TYR A 158 0.30 -0.74 -12.38
N VAL A 159 0.22 -0.32 -13.63
CA VAL A 159 1.40 -0.30 -14.51
C VAL A 159 2.41 0.75 -14.07
N TYR A 160 1.89 1.82 -13.48
CA TYR A 160 2.67 2.88 -12.86
C TYR A 160 2.02 3.28 -11.54
N PHE A 161 2.79 3.17 -10.47
CA PHE A 161 2.37 3.56 -9.14
C PHE A 161 3.43 4.45 -8.48
N ILE A 162 2.99 5.56 -7.92
CA ILE A 162 3.84 6.44 -7.12
C ILE A 162 3.15 6.78 -5.80
N ASN A 163 3.87 6.72 -4.68
CA ASN A 163 3.30 7.10 -3.39
C ASN A 163 3.19 8.62 -3.24
N ASN A 164 4.07 9.34 -3.90
CA ASN A 164 4.11 10.79 -3.97
C ASN A 164 3.15 11.37 -5.02
N TRP A 165 3.37 12.60 -5.42
CA TRP A 165 2.67 13.23 -6.53
C TRP A 165 3.15 12.68 -7.87
N GLY A 166 2.22 12.28 -8.71
CA GLY A 166 2.52 11.90 -10.08
C GLY A 166 2.61 13.13 -10.98
N TRP A 167 3.78 13.38 -11.53
CA TRP A 167 4.01 14.42 -12.53
C TRP A 167 4.19 13.79 -13.90
N TYR A 168 3.32 14.13 -14.82
CA TYR A 168 3.43 13.64 -16.20
C TYR A 168 3.82 14.79 -17.13
N TYR A 169 5.11 15.05 -17.22
CA TYR A 169 5.64 16.05 -18.12
C TYR A 169 5.98 15.43 -19.49
N GLY A 170 4.97 15.11 -20.29
CA GLY A 170 5.23 14.59 -21.62
C GLY A 170 3.98 14.17 -22.39
N ASN A 171 3.97 14.49 -23.68
CA ASN A 171 2.94 14.02 -24.61
C ASN A 171 3.27 12.63 -25.16
N THR A 172 4.29 11.98 -24.63
CA THR A 172 4.90 10.78 -25.19
C THR A 172 4.78 9.57 -24.27
N ILE A 173 4.03 9.70 -23.19
CA ILE A 173 3.78 8.61 -22.26
C ILE A 173 2.54 7.83 -22.71
N ILE A 174 2.67 6.51 -22.81
CA ILE A 174 1.60 5.58 -23.16
C ILE A 174 1.52 4.52 -22.06
N ALA A 175 0.47 4.55 -21.27
CA ALA A 175 0.22 3.59 -20.19
C ALA A 175 -0.87 2.58 -20.62
N ASN A 176 -0.46 1.35 -20.91
CA ASN A 176 -1.35 0.22 -21.16
C ASN A 176 -1.56 -0.54 -19.85
N GLY A 177 -2.30 0.06 -18.94
CA GLY A 177 -2.61 -0.36 -17.59
C GLY A 177 -3.10 0.82 -16.78
N ASN A 178 -3.57 0.56 -15.56
CA ASN A 178 -3.97 1.61 -14.64
C ASN A 178 -2.76 2.34 -14.10
N ILE A 179 -2.92 3.64 -13.85
CA ILE A 179 -1.90 4.44 -13.16
C ILE A 179 -2.46 4.98 -11.84
N ARG A 180 -1.60 5.08 -10.82
CA ARG A 180 -2.00 5.59 -9.51
C ARG A 180 -0.91 6.43 -8.85
N ALA A 181 -1.36 7.50 -8.20
CA ALA A 181 -0.61 8.21 -7.18
C ALA A 181 -1.36 8.11 -5.83
N ASN A 182 -0.66 7.86 -4.73
CA ASN A 182 -1.28 8.03 -3.41
C ASN A 182 -1.49 9.51 -3.08
N GLY A 183 -0.62 10.39 -3.58
CA GLY A 183 -0.85 11.82 -3.60
C GLY A 183 -1.73 12.27 -4.76
N GLN A 184 -1.35 13.39 -5.38
CA GLN A 184 -2.05 14.02 -6.49
C GLN A 184 -1.41 13.66 -7.83
N PHE A 185 -2.21 13.55 -8.90
CA PHE A 185 -1.70 13.67 -10.26
C PHE A 185 -1.80 15.10 -10.77
N ASP A 186 -0.76 15.54 -11.49
CA ASP A 186 -0.76 16.80 -12.23
C ASP A 186 -0.26 16.56 -13.66
N PHE A 187 -1.15 16.66 -14.61
CA PHE A 187 -0.81 16.50 -16.03
C PHE A 187 -0.31 17.80 -16.68
N GLY A 188 -0.37 18.95 -15.96
CA GLY A 188 0.32 20.19 -16.30
C GLY A 188 0.17 20.71 -17.74
N GLY A 189 -0.90 20.34 -18.45
CA GLY A 189 -1.10 20.66 -19.87
C GLY A 189 -0.45 19.68 -20.84
N TYR A 190 0.20 18.63 -20.35
CA TYR A 190 0.70 17.52 -21.14
C TYR A 190 -0.41 16.51 -21.44
N ARG A 191 -0.30 15.77 -22.53
CA ARG A 191 -1.35 14.88 -23.04
C ARG A 191 -0.90 13.43 -23.10
N PRO A 192 -0.70 12.76 -21.95
CA PRO A 192 -0.35 11.35 -21.93
C PRO A 192 -1.53 10.49 -22.41
N TYR A 193 -1.21 9.34 -22.98
CA TYR A 193 -2.20 8.31 -23.32
C TYR A 193 -2.30 7.32 -22.17
N VAL A 194 -3.46 7.22 -21.54
CA VAL A 194 -3.75 6.21 -20.52
C VAL A 194 -4.86 5.31 -21.06
N ASN A 195 -4.51 4.07 -21.32
CA ASN A 195 -5.44 3.09 -21.87
C ASN A 195 -6.15 2.28 -20.79
N GLY A 196 -5.67 2.35 -19.55
CA GLY A 196 -6.20 1.55 -18.45
C GLY A 196 -6.06 0.04 -18.68
N MET A 197 -6.76 -0.74 -17.87
CA MET A 197 -6.85 -2.18 -18.06
C MET A 197 -7.64 -2.52 -19.34
N PRO A 198 -7.42 -3.67 -19.95
CA PRO A 198 -8.19 -4.09 -21.12
C PRO A 198 -9.69 -4.07 -20.86
N ARG A 199 -10.48 -3.83 -21.89
CA ARG A 199 -11.92 -4.04 -21.84
C ARG A 199 -12.24 -5.44 -21.27
N PHE A 200 -13.37 -5.58 -20.56
CA PHE A 200 -13.80 -6.83 -19.96
C PHE A 200 -13.18 -7.16 -18.59
N SER A 201 -13.16 -6.18 -17.70
CA SER A 201 -12.75 -6.34 -16.31
C SER A 201 -13.42 -7.54 -15.61
N GLU A 202 -14.69 -7.83 -15.90
CA GLU A 202 -15.41 -8.98 -15.33
C GLU A 202 -14.80 -10.32 -15.74
N ILE A 203 -14.35 -10.46 -16.99
CA ILE A 203 -13.69 -11.67 -17.48
C ILE A 203 -12.33 -11.83 -16.80
N TYR A 204 -11.57 -10.75 -16.69
CA TYR A 204 -10.28 -10.76 -15.99
C TYR A 204 -10.46 -11.06 -14.51
N SER A 205 -11.43 -10.45 -13.85
CA SER A 205 -11.75 -10.74 -12.45
C SER A 205 -12.11 -12.21 -12.23
N GLY A 206 -12.89 -12.80 -13.14
CA GLY A 206 -13.26 -14.21 -13.06
C GLY A 206 -12.10 -15.17 -13.27
N VAL A 207 -11.11 -14.79 -14.07
CA VAL A 207 -9.93 -15.61 -14.39
C VAL A 207 -8.83 -15.44 -13.35
N PHE A 208 -8.55 -14.22 -12.93
CA PHE A 208 -7.46 -13.91 -12.01
C PHE A 208 -7.86 -13.94 -10.52
N GLY A 209 -9.16 -14.04 -10.23
CA GLY A 209 -9.66 -14.07 -8.85
C GLY A 209 -9.52 -12.75 -8.09
N ALA A 210 -9.17 -11.66 -8.79
CA ALA A 210 -9.03 -10.33 -8.25
C ALA A 210 -10.05 -9.39 -8.89
N ALA A 211 -10.54 -8.40 -8.15
CA ALA A 211 -11.35 -7.34 -8.73
C ALA A 211 -10.47 -6.51 -9.68
N VAL A 212 -10.71 -6.66 -10.99
CA VAL A 212 -10.05 -5.85 -12.02
C VAL A 212 -11.03 -4.76 -12.43
N ASP A 213 -10.76 -3.54 -12.04
CA ASP A 213 -11.55 -2.39 -12.46
C ASP A 213 -11.30 -2.07 -13.94
N GLN A 214 -12.28 -1.44 -14.61
CA GLN A 214 -12.15 -1.03 -16.01
C GLN A 214 -10.98 -0.08 -16.26
N GLY A 215 -10.53 0.51 -15.17
CA GLY A 215 -9.24 1.15 -15.14
C GLY A 215 -9.28 2.64 -15.43
N GLY A 216 -8.13 3.24 -15.26
CA GLY A 216 -7.95 4.66 -15.50
C GLY A 216 -6.83 5.25 -14.67
N VAL A 217 -7.08 6.46 -14.26
CA VAL A 217 -6.21 7.29 -13.42
C VAL A 217 -6.77 7.33 -12.01
N TYR A 218 -5.96 6.97 -11.04
CA TYR A 218 -6.34 6.96 -9.63
C TYR A 218 -5.44 7.90 -8.84
N ALA A 219 -6.02 8.68 -7.95
CA ALA A 219 -5.26 9.52 -7.04
C ALA A 219 -5.85 9.47 -5.62
N GLY A 220 -4.99 9.52 -4.62
CA GLY A 220 -5.43 9.67 -3.24
C GLY A 220 -6.01 11.05 -2.98
N TRP A 221 -5.55 12.02 -3.74
CA TRP A 221 -6.05 13.40 -3.69
C TRP A 221 -6.63 13.80 -5.06
N ASP A 222 -6.29 14.96 -5.59
CA ASP A 222 -6.84 15.55 -6.81
C ASP A 222 -6.17 15.03 -8.09
N ILE A 223 -6.86 15.11 -9.21
CA ILE A 223 -6.32 14.87 -10.55
C ILE A 223 -6.40 16.17 -11.33
N LYS A 224 -5.31 16.95 -11.33
CA LYS A 224 -5.24 18.20 -12.07
C LYS A 224 -4.95 17.97 -13.54
N GLY A 225 -5.67 18.69 -14.40
CA GLY A 225 -5.49 18.57 -15.85
C GLY A 225 -6.00 17.24 -16.41
N SER A 226 -7.00 16.62 -15.79
CA SER A 226 -7.64 15.39 -16.26
C SER A 226 -8.12 15.49 -17.71
N GLU A 227 -8.56 16.66 -18.14
CA GLU A 227 -8.99 16.97 -19.50
C GLU A 227 -7.87 16.81 -20.55
N ASN A 228 -6.63 16.73 -20.14
CA ASN A 228 -5.48 16.52 -21.02
C ASN A 228 -5.19 15.05 -21.28
N VAL A 229 -5.70 14.12 -20.45
CA VAL A 229 -5.48 12.70 -20.61
C VAL A 229 -6.16 12.19 -21.86
N GLN A 230 -5.43 11.41 -22.66
CA GLN A 230 -5.91 10.78 -23.89
C GLN A 230 -5.95 9.26 -23.73
N GLY A 231 -6.51 8.57 -24.70
CA GLY A 231 -6.64 7.12 -24.72
C GLY A 231 -8.02 6.66 -24.30
N ARG A 232 -8.15 5.39 -23.94
CA ARG A 232 -9.45 4.79 -23.60
C ARG A 232 -10.04 5.31 -22.28
N THR A 233 -9.23 5.89 -21.43
CA THR A 233 -9.63 6.41 -20.14
C THR A 233 -9.68 7.94 -20.09
N SER A 234 -9.93 8.57 -21.25
CA SER A 234 -10.05 10.02 -21.34
C SER A 234 -11.37 10.59 -20.82
N GLU A 235 -12.34 9.73 -20.51
CA GLU A 235 -13.64 10.15 -19.97
C GLU A 235 -13.59 10.30 -18.44
N ASP A 236 -14.37 11.23 -17.90
CA ASP A 236 -14.40 11.54 -16.47
C ASP A 236 -14.69 10.34 -15.56
N GLU A 237 -15.44 9.36 -16.05
CA GLU A 237 -15.75 8.13 -15.31
C GLU A 237 -14.52 7.25 -15.00
N HIS A 238 -13.40 7.51 -15.69
CA HIS A 238 -12.12 6.82 -15.49
C HIS A 238 -11.12 7.63 -14.65
N MET A 239 -11.54 8.77 -14.12
CA MET A 239 -10.74 9.64 -13.27
C MET A 239 -11.19 9.50 -11.82
N HIS A 240 -10.44 8.72 -11.04
CA HIS A 240 -10.80 8.35 -9.67
C HIS A 240 -9.94 9.13 -8.66
N ALA A 241 -10.36 10.35 -8.35
CA ALA A 241 -9.73 11.19 -7.34
C ALA A 241 -10.24 10.84 -5.92
N PHE A 242 -9.49 11.26 -4.90
CA PHE A 242 -9.83 11.14 -3.48
C PHE A 242 -10.05 9.69 -3.00
N GLY A 243 -9.35 8.74 -3.62
CA GLY A 243 -9.36 7.35 -3.17
C GLY A 243 -8.48 7.16 -1.92
N PRO A 244 -8.76 6.15 -1.08
CA PRO A 244 -7.91 5.87 0.08
C PRO A 244 -6.49 5.53 -0.37
N PRO A 245 -5.44 5.93 0.38
CA PRO A 245 -4.07 5.56 0.06
C PRO A 245 -3.87 4.05 0.15
N ILE A 246 -3.07 3.51 -0.76
CA ILE A 246 -2.67 2.11 -0.75
C ILE A 246 -1.35 1.98 0.02
N PRO A 247 -1.29 1.16 1.08
CA PRO A 247 -0.06 0.95 1.84
C PRO A 247 1.07 0.44 0.95
N MET A 248 2.22 1.09 1.01
CA MET A 248 3.42 0.68 0.30
C MET A 248 4.10 -0.49 1.02
N PRO A 249 4.66 -1.47 0.30
CA PRO A 249 5.60 -2.40 0.90
C PRO A 249 6.77 -1.66 1.53
N ASN A 250 7.37 -2.26 2.56
CA ASN A 250 8.60 -1.77 3.13
C ASN A 250 9.69 -2.83 3.01
N LEU A 251 10.80 -2.49 2.36
CA LEU A 251 11.95 -3.37 2.18
C LEU A 251 13.09 -3.08 3.17
N THR A 252 12.86 -2.30 4.23
CA THR A 252 13.86 -2.02 5.26
C THR A 252 14.29 -3.31 5.98
N ASP A 253 13.34 -4.18 6.32
CA ASP A 253 13.62 -5.51 6.85
C ASP A 253 13.41 -6.59 5.76
N MET A 254 14.49 -7.16 5.27
CA MET A 254 14.45 -8.21 4.25
C MET A 254 14.49 -9.64 4.81
N THR A 255 14.44 -9.82 6.11
CA THR A 255 14.56 -11.15 6.76
C THR A 255 13.53 -12.14 6.23
N LEU A 256 12.27 -11.71 6.03
CA LEU A 256 11.21 -12.55 5.46
C LEU A 256 11.58 -13.07 4.06
N TYR A 257 12.16 -12.21 3.24
CA TYR A 257 12.56 -12.55 1.86
C TYR A 257 13.81 -13.43 1.84
N GLU A 258 14.78 -13.22 2.74
CA GLU A 258 15.94 -14.10 2.92
C GLU A 258 15.52 -15.51 3.33
N GLU A 259 14.63 -15.63 4.31
CA GLU A 259 14.09 -16.91 4.74
C GLU A 259 13.33 -17.62 3.62
N THR A 260 12.52 -16.89 2.86
CA THR A 260 11.79 -17.42 1.71
C THR A 260 12.75 -17.91 0.61
N ALA A 261 13.78 -17.12 0.30
CA ALA A 261 14.80 -17.47 -0.69
C ALA A 261 15.55 -18.76 -0.31
N LYS A 262 15.96 -18.87 0.95
CA LYS A 262 16.64 -20.07 1.50
C LYS A 262 15.73 -21.30 1.48
N GLN A 263 14.47 -21.16 1.88
CA GLN A 263 13.49 -22.26 1.86
C GLN A 263 13.23 -22.79 0.44
N LYS A 264 13.20 -21.91 -0.56
CA LYS A 264 13.02 -22.28 -1.96
C LYS A 264 14.31 -22.78 -2.63
N SER A 265 15.46 -22.70 -1.96
CA SER A 265 16.78 -22.99 -2.54
C SER A 265 17.03 -22.24 -3.84
N ALA A 266 16.60 -20.97 -3.85
CA ALA A 266 16.67 -20.11 -5.02
C ALA A 266 18.11 -19.93 -5.51
N ASN A 267 18.29 -19.78 -6.82
CA ASN A 267 19.61 -19.62 -7.42
C ASN A 267 19.58 -18.87 -8.75
N ILE A 268 20.75 -18.40 -9.16
CA ILE A 268 20.99 -17.79 -10.47
C ILE A 268 22.11 -18.53 -11.18
N LYS A 269 21.92 -18.81 -12.47
CA LYS A 269 22.92 -19.38 -13.35
C LYS A 269 23.09 -18.54 -14.61
N ILE A 270 24.30 -18.56 -15.17
CA ILE A 270 24.61 -17.98 -16.48
C ILE A 270 25.52 -18.97 -17.20
N GLY A 271 25.15 -19.40 -18.40
CA GLY A 271 25.90 -20.42 -19.16
C GLY A 271 26.08 -21.73 -18.39
N GLY A 272 25.08 -22.12 -17.59
CA GLY A 272 25.10 -23.30 -16.74
C GLY A 272 25.98 -23.18 -15.47
N VAL A 273 26.67 -22.06 -15.29
CA VAL A 273 27.48 -21.79 -14.08
C VAL A 273 26.63 -21.09 -13.05
N GLN A 274 26.64 -21.58 -11.82
CA GLN A 274 25.94 -20.92 -10.70
C GLN A 274 26.66 -19.64 -10.29
N MET A 275 25.93 -18.51 -10.32
CA MET A 275 26.45 -17.18 -9.98
C MET A 275 26.29 -16.86 -8.50
N CYS A 276 25.18 -17.27 -7.90
CA CYS A 276 24.89 -17.06 -6.49
C CYS A 276 23.86 -18.06 -5.97
N ASN A 277 23.76 -18.13 -4.65
CA ASN A 277 22.72 -18.81 -3.90
C ASN A 277 21.58 -17.84 -3.52
N ALA A 278 20.67 -18.34 -2.72
CA ALA A 278 19.48 -17.63 -2.24
C ALA A 278 19.73 -16.23 -1.64
N VAL A 279 20.86 -16.07 -0.95
CA VAL A 279 21.24 -14.77 -0.33
C VAL A 279 22.69 -14.49 -0.67
N VAL A 280 22.95 -13.32 -1.25
CA VAL A 280 24.29 -12.84 -1.60
C VAL A 280 24.79 -11.95 -0.46
N GLY A 281 25.96 -12.29 0.10
CA GLY A 281 26.60 -11.55 1.18
C GLY A 281 26.16 -11.99 2.58
N ASP A 282 25.59 -13.20 2.75
CA ASP A 282 25.23 -13.73 4.08
C ASP A 282 26.34 -14.56 4.74
N GLU A 283 27.28 -15.06 3.95
CA GLU A 283 28.41 -15.84 4.47
C GLU A 283 29.61 -14.94 4.82
N PRO A 284 30.34 -15.26 5.89
CA PRO A 284 31.52 -14.48 6.26
C PRO A 284 32.57 -14.43 5.14
N GLY A 285 32.89 -13.24 4.67
CA GLY A 285 33.85 -13.01 3.58
C GLY A 285 33.27 -13.10 2.16
N GLU A 286 32.00 -13.37 2.02
CA GLU A 286 31.30 -13.27 0.75
C GLU A 286 31.14 -11.80 0.34
N LYS A 287 31.18 -11.54 -0.98
CA LYS A 287 30.95 -10.20 -1.54
C LYS A 287 29.47 -9.90 -1.54
N PRO A 288 29.01 -8.79 -0.89
CA PRO A 288 27.59 -8.50 -0.77
C PRO A 288 26.96 -7.94 -2.05
N ARG A 289 27.78 -7.49 -3.02
CA ARG A 289 27.35 -6.89 -4.29
C ARG A 289 27.27 -7.94 -5.39
N LEU A 290 26.28 -7.81 -6.28
CA LEU A 290 26.05 -8.76 -7.38
C LEU A 290 26.09 -8.07 -8.73
N PHE A 291 26.83 -8.66 -9.68
CA PHE A 291 26.84 -8.26 -11.08
C PHE A 291 26.29 -9.39 -11.95
N LEU A 292 25.34 -9.06 -12.82
CA LEU A 292 24.69 -9.99 -13.74
C LEU A 292 24.63 -9.41 -15.15
N LYS A 293 25.25 -10.09 -16.08
CA LYS A 293 25.17 -9.78 -17.51
C LYS A 293 24.79 -11.03 -18.29
N GLY A 294 23.57 -11.04 -18.84
CA GLY A 294 23.09 -12.09 -19.72
C GLY A 294 23.27 -11.76 -21.19
N THR A 295 23.49 -12.78 -22.00
CA THR A 295 23.49 -12.70 -23.46
C THR A 295 22.35 -13.52 -24.04
N VAL A 296 22.14 -13.47 -25.35
CA VAL A 296 21.14 -14.31 -26.03
C VAL A 296 21.45 -15.80 -25.82
N ASP A 297 22.74 -16.17 -25.93
CA ASP A 297 23.18 -17.56 -25.81
C ASP A 297 23.27 -18.01 -24.34
N ASP A 298 23.72 -17.11 -23.46
CA ASP A 298 23.89 -17.35 -22.03
C ASP A 298 23.04 -16.34 -21.22
N PRO A 299 21.71 -16.50 -21.14
CA PRO A 299 20.86 -15.62 -20.38
C PRO A 299 21.06 -15.78 -18.87
N ILE A 300 20.64 -14.79 -18.11
CA ILE A 300 20.52 -14.88 -16.64
C ILE A 300 19.36 -15.82 -16.34
N GLU A 301 19.65 -17.03 -15.92
CA GLU A 301 18.64 -18.04 -15.54
C GLU A 301 18.26 -17.86 -14.07
N LEU A 302 17.00 -17.48 -13.83
CA LEU A 302 16.46 -17.21 -12.49
C LEU A 302 15.55 -18.35 -12.05
N ASP A 303 15.74 -18.78 -10.80
CA ASP A 303 14.85 -19.74 -10.13
C ASP A 303 14.57 -19.29 -8.69
N GLY A 304 13.40 -18.67 -8.48
CA GLY A 304 12.93 -18.19 -7.20
C GLY A 304 13.46 -16.81 -6.78
N PRO A 305 13.11 -16.35 -5.56
CA PRO A 305 13.56 -15.07 -5.02
C PRO A 305 15.01 -15.14 -4.53
N ILE A 306 15.80 -14.14 -4.85
CA ILE A 306 17.18 -13.94 -4.38
C ILE A 306 17.25 -12.65 -3.58
N VAL A 307 17.99 -12.65 -2.49
CA VAL A 307 18.29 -11.42 -1.72
C VAL A 307 19.75 -11.03 -1.92
N VAL A 308 19.99 -9.77 -2.21
CA VAL A 308 21.33 -9.18 -2.35
C VAL A 308 21.51 -8.15 -1.24
N ARG A 309 22.46 -8.38 -0.33
CA ARG A 309 22.70 -7.49 0.82
C ARG A 309 23.45 -6.20 0.47
N GLY A 310 23.96 -6.07 -0.73
CA GLY A 310 24.57 -4.86 -1.27
C GLY A 310 23.86 -4.37 -2.53
N ASP A 311 24.62 -3.77 -3.44
CA ASP A 311 24.11 -3.28 -4.71
C ASP A 311 24.01 -4.38 -5.76
N LEU A 312 23.16 -4.15 -6.76
CA LEU A 312 23.04 -4.98 -7.96
C LEU A 312 23.36 -4.16 -9.21
N ILE A 313 24.22 -4.68 -10.08
CA ILE A 313 24.31 -4.25 -11.47
C ILE A 313 23.73 -5.36 -12.35
N ILE A 314 22.78 -5.03 -13.23
CA ILE A 314 22.12 -6.00 -14.10
C ILE A 314 21.92 -5.47 -15.51
N GLN A 315 22.09 -6.34 -16.51
CA GLN A 315 21.76 -6.07 -17.91
C GLN A 315 21.63 -7.35 -18.74
N GLY A 316 20.91 -7.27 -19.84
CA GLY A 316 20.86 -8.30 -20.87
C GLY A 316 19.66 -9.22 -20.80
N TYR A 317 19.84 -10.44 -21.30
CA TYR A 317 18.78 -11.42 -21.43
C TYR A 317 18.54 -12.19 -20.14
N VAL A 318 17.25 -12.40 -19.83
CA VAL A 318 16.80 -13.09 -18.63
C VAL A 318 15.90 -14.25 -19.03
N ARG A 319 16.04 -15.39 -18.35
CA ARG A 319 15.22 -16.59 -18.50
C ARG A 319 14.74 -17.09 -17.14
N GLY A 320 13.54 -17.64 -17.10
CA GLY A 320 12.96 -18.22 -15.88
C GLY A 320 12.14 -17.22 -15.08
N LYS A 321 11.91 -17.52 -13.81
CA LYS A 321 11.07 -16.70 -12.94
C LYS A 321 11.75 -16.44 -11.62
N GLY A 322 11.88 -15.19 -11.25
CA GLY A 322 12.47 -14.82 -9.98
C GLY A 322 12.36 -13.35 -9.65
N ALA A 323 12.63 -13.05 -8.40
CA ALA A 323 12.66 -11.69 -7.87
C ALA A 323 14.02 -11.43 -7.21
N LEU A 324 14.62 -10.29 -7.49
CA LEU A 324 15.84 -9.83 -6.86
C LEU A 324 15.48 -8.75 -5.84
N TYR A 325 15.61 -9.06 -4.58
CA TYR A 325 15.45 -8.15 -3.45
C TYR A 325 16.81 -7.59 -3.08
N VAL A 326 17.00 -6.29 -3.23
CA VAL A 326 18.31 -5.64 -3.12
C VAL A 326 18.29 -4.64 -1.97
N GLN A 327 19.16 -4.81 -0.97
CA GLN A 327 19.26 -3.88 0.17
C GLN A 327 19.90 -2.54 -0.22
N GLY A 328 20.74 -2.53 -1.25
CA GLY A 328 21.31 -1.32 -1.84
C GLY A 328 20.51 -0.83 -3.04
N ASN A 329 21.26 -0.25 -3.98
CA ASN A 329 20.74 0.24 -5.25
C ASN A 329 20.72 -0.86 -6.32
N ILE A 330 19.79 -0.74 -7.25
CA ILE A 330 19.80 -1.51 -8.49
C ILE A 330 20.25 -0.60 -9.62
N TYR A 331 21.33 -0.97 -10.28
CA TYR A 331 21.87 -0.27 -11.43
C TYR A 331 21.60 -1.10 -12.69
N ILE A 332 20.76 -0.56 -13.58
CA ILE A 332 20.43 -1.19 -14.85
C ILE A 332 21.35 -0.61 -15.92
N ALA A 333 22.38 -1.37 -16.27
CA ALA A 333 23.45 -0.92 -17.16
C ALA A 333 23.13 -1.09 -18.66
N GLY A 334 21.94 -1.56 -19.00
CA GLY A 334 21.48 -1.77 -20.38
C GLY A 334 20.09 -2.38 -20.43
N ASN A 335 19.67 -2.82 -21.60
CA ASN A 335 18.36 -3.47 -21.76
C ASN A 335 18.21 -4.69 -20.86
N ILE A 336 17.00 -4.92 -20.39
CA ILE A 336 16.57 -6.17 -19.75
C ILE A 336 15.50 -6.79 -20.63
N VAL A 337 15.78 -7.98 -21.15
CA VAL A 337 14.95 -8.62 -22.18
C VAL A 337 14.64 -10.05 -21.77
N TYR A 338 13.37 -10.42 -21.77
CA TYR A 338 12.99 -11.81 -21.58
C TYR A 338 13.38 -12.68 -22.77
N SER A 339 14.02 -13.82 -22.51
CA SER A 339 14.33 -14.82 -23.55
C SER A 339 13.06 -15.49 -24.08
N ASN A 340 12.08 -15.67 -23.21
CA ASN A 340 10.75 -16.19 -23.52
C ASN A 340 9.69 -15.19 -23.04
N PRO A 341 9.40 -14.13 -23.84
CA PRO A 341 8.49 -13.07 -23.42
C PRO A 341 7.05 -13.54 -23.36
N ILE A 342 6.23 -12.84 -22.58
CA ILE A 342 4.80 -13.04 -22.55
C ILE A 342 4.17 -12.70 -23.90
N GLU A 343 3.23 -13.54 -24.36
CA GLU A 343 2.40 -13.20 -25.50
C GLU A 343 1.40 -12.08 -25.13
N PRO A 344 1.07 -11.19 -26.06
CA PRO A 344 0.03 -10.20 -25.80
C PRO A 344 -1.32 -10.90 -25.51
N PRO A 345 -2.16 -10.32 -24.64
CA PRO A 345 -3.47 -10.88 -24.35
C PRO A 345 -4.38 -10.86 -25.61
N PRO A 346 -5.37 -11.74 -25.68
CA PRO A 346 -6.32 -11.77 -26.80
C PRO A 346 -7.00 -10.41 -27.01
N GLU A 347 -7.14 -9.98 -28.26
CA GLU A 347 -7.85 -8.73 -28.60
C GLU A 347 -9.34 -8.79 -28.21
N ASP A 348 -9.93 -9.97 -28.27
CA ASP A 348 -11.32 -10.22 -27.88
C ASP A 348 -11.36 -11.27 -26.75
N PRO A 349 -11.14 -10.85 -25.48
CA PRO A 349 -11.03 -11.77 -24.37
C PRO A 349 -12.39 -12.40 -24.02
N SER A 350 -12.38 -13.71 -23.89
CA SER A 350 -13.44 -14.51 -23.28
C SER A 350 -12.83 -15.31 -22.13
N LYS A 351 -13.65 -15.82 -21.20
CA LYS A 351 -13.12 -16.64 -20.11
C LYS A 351 -12.26 -17.80 -20.63
N SER A 352 -12.72 -18.48 -21.65
CA SER A 352 -12.01 -19.64 -22.24
C SER A 352 -10.68 -19.27 -22.87
N ASN A 353 -10.63 -18.21 -23.71
CA ASN A 353 -9.39 -17.84 -24.37
C ASN A 353 -8.39 -17.17 -23.42
N MET A 354 -8.85 -16.57 -22.34
CA MET A 354 -7.99 -16.06 -21.26
C MET A 354 -7.38 -17.18 -20.42
N GLU A 355 -8.16 -18.21 -20.09
CA GLU A 355 -7.62 -19.40 -19.41
C GLU A 355 -6.56 -20.10 -20.28
N GLU A 356 -6.80 -20.19 -21.58
CA GLU A 356 -5.84 -20.73 -22.54
C GLU A 356 -4.61 -19.83 -22.68
N TRP A 357 -4.78 -18.51 -22.70
CA TRP A 357 -3.67 -17.54 -22.72
C TRP A 357 -2.79 -17.66 -21.48
N ILE A 358 -3.37 -17.77 -20.28
CA ILE A 358 -2.63 -18.01 -19.04
C ILE A 358 -1.79 -19.28 -19.16
N LYS A 359 -2.42 -20.37 -19.61
CA LYS A 359 -1.74 -21.66 -19.76
C LYS A 359 -0.57 -21.59 -20.74
N ARG A 360 -0.72 -20.90 -21.87
CA ARG A 360 0.38 -20.72 -22.84
C ARG A 360 1.53 -19.90 -22.25
N ASN A 361 1.22 -18.95 -21.40
CA ASN A 361 2.20 -18.06 -20.76
C ASN A 361 2.71 -18.58 -19.40
N GLU A 362 2.33 -19.79 -18.97
CA GLU A 362 2.86 -20.39 -17.75
C GLU A 362 4.39 -20.52 -17.74
N SER A 363 5.00 -20.72 -18.90
CA SER A 363 6.46 -20.83 -19.05
C SER A 363 7.15 -19.52 -19.42
N ALA A 364 6.40 -18.44 -19.65
CA ALA A 364 6.99 -17.15 -19.98
C ALA A 364 7.80 -16.60 -18.81
N ASP A 365 8.92 -15.95 -19.13
CA ASP A 365 9.84 -15.40 -18.16
C ASP A 365 9.19 -14.28 -17.33
N ALA A 366 9.66 -14.12 -16.09
CA ALA A 366 9.19 -13.08 -15.19
C ALA A 366 10.30 -12.65 -14.23
N LEU A 367 10.57 -11.37 -14.16
CA LEU A 367 11.59 -10.76 -13.30
C LEU A 367 10.96 -9.72 -12.39
N GLY A 368 11.27 -9.78 -11.09
CA GLY A 368 11.05 -8.70 -10.14
C GLY A 368 12.39 -8.05 -9.75
N LEU A 369 12.47 -6.75 -9.80
CA LEU A 369 13.60 -5.95 -9.35
C LEU A 369 13.14 -5.01 -8.25
N PHE A 370 13.48 -5.34 -7.00
CA PHE A 370 12.96 -4.69 -5.82
C PHE A 370 14.09 -4.13 -4.97
N ALA A 371 14.26 -2.80 -4.97
CA ALA A 371 15.32 -2.10 -4.27
C ALA A 371 14.80 -1.51 -2.95
N ARG A 372 15.59 -1.68 -1.89
CA ARG A 372 15.40 -0.91 -0.67
C ARG A 372 15.76 0.56 -0.90
N GLN A 373 16.80 0.84 -1.66
CA GLN A 373 17.19 2.19 -2.05
C GLN A 373 16.64 2.52 -3.44
N HIS A 374 17.46 2.90 -4.38
CA HIS A 374 17.04 3.39 -5.70
C HIS A 374 17.17 2.34 -6.81
N ILE A 375 16.41 2.55 -7.88
CA ILE A 375 16.61 1.88 -9.16
C ILE A 375 17.10 2.93 -10.16
N ILE A 376 18.30 2.72 -10.71
CA ILE A 376 18.98 3.66 -11.59
C ILE A 376 19.26 2.97 -12.92
N ALA A 377 18.65 3.47 -13.98
CA ALA A 377 18.83 2.92 -15.31
C ALA A 377 19.60 3.87 -16.23
N GLY A 378 20.60 3.33 -16.93
CA GLY A 378 21.46 4.08 -17.82
C GLY A 378 22.80 4.49 -17.19
N ASP A 379 23.62 5.21 -17.97
CA ASP A 379 24.91 5.71 -17.50
C ASP A 379 24.73 6.98 -16.63
N TYR A 380 24.46 6.79 -15.34
CA TYR A 380 24.29 7.90 -14.41
C TYR A 380 25.53 8.77 -14.23
N GLN A 381 26.71 8.34 -14.70
CA GLN A 381 27.93 9.14 -14.72
C GLN A 381 28.00 10.08 -15.93
N HIS A 382 27.12 9.91 -16.90
CA HIS A 382 27.06 10.80 -18.06
C HIS A 382 26.59 12.21 -17.65
N ASN A 383 27.23 13.26 -18.21
CA ASN A 383 26.94 14.65 -17.83
C ASN A 383 25.46 15.04 -18.02
N GLN A 384 24.81 14.58 -19.09
CA GLN A 384 23.39 14.87 -19.29
C GLN A 384 22.51 14.16 -18.27
N TRP A 385 22.83 12.89 -17.92
CA TRP A 385 22.11 12.17 -16.87
C TRP A 385 22.23 12.91 -15.54
N ARG A 386 23.45 13.27 -15.13
CA ARG A 386 23.69 14.06 -13.92
C ARG A 386 22.96 15.39 -13.94
N TYR A 387 23.00 16.11 -15.08
CA TYR A 387 22.34 17.42 -15.18
C TYR A 387 20.81 17.31 -15.13
N GLN A 388 20.21 16.36 -15.86
CA GLN A 388 18.76 16.24 -15.95
C GLN A 388 18.16 15.53 -14.74
N VAL A 389 18.67 14.36 -14.37
CA VAL A 389 18.08 13.55 -13.31
C VAL A 389 18.46 14.09 -11.92
N GLN A 390 19.75 14.33 -11.66
CA GLN A 390 20.17 14.88 -10.38
C GLN A 390 19.59 16.27 -10.12
N TYR A 391 19.42 17.10 -11.17
CA TYR A 391 18.75 18.39 -10.99
C TYR A 391 17.32 18.23 -10.52
N TRP A 392 16.59 17.26 -11.05
CA TRP A 392 15.23 16.98 -10.64
C TRP A 392 15.16 16.30 -9.28
N MET A 393 16.12 15.46 -8.96
CA MET A 393 16.19 14.77 -7.67
C MET A 393 16.82 15.63 -6.56
N LYS A 394 17.56 16.67 -6.93
CA LYS A 394 18.10 17.65 -5.99
C LYS A 394 17.21 18.85 -5.86
N ASP A 395 16.56 18.98 -4.75
CA ASP A 395 16.23 20.18 -4.05
C ASP A 395 15.35 21.28 -4.68
N HIS A 396 15.29 21.42 -5.97
CA HIS A 396 14.51 22.52 -6.54
C HIS A 396 13.07 22.15 -6.87
N ARG A 397 12.84 20.90 -7.15
CA ARG A 397 11.53 20.37 -7.54
C ARG A 397 11.35 18.93 -7.12
N ASN A 398 12.40 18.32 -6.68
CA ASN A 398 12.33 16.95 -6.29
C ASN A 398 12.01 16.83 -4.83
N ARG A 399 11.86 15.68 -4.47
CA ARG A 399 11.09 15.27 -3.34
C ARG A 399 11.55 13.94 -2.82
N SER A 400 12.83 13.67 -3.07
CA SER A 400 13.45 12.41 -2.71
C SER A 400 13.63 12.20 -1.21
N ASP A 401 13.63 13.30 -0.47
CA ASP A 401 13.71 13.36 0.98
C ASP A 401 12.39 13.88 1.60
N GLU A 402 11.27 13.46 1.03
CA GLU A 402 9.96 13.87 1.46
C GLU A 402 9.53 13.17 2.73
N ASP A 403 8.92 13.99 3.53
CA ASP A 403 8.18 13.59 4.68
C ASP A 403 6.73 13.30 4.31
N ALA A 404 6.28 12.15 4.70
CA ALA A 404 4.96 11.68 4.33
C ALA A 404 3.85 12.12 5.28
N GLY A 405 4.18 12.77 6.41
CA GLY A 405 3.19 13.20 7.39
C GLY A 405 2.36 12.06 8.00
N GLU A 406 1.29 12.42 8.71
CA GLU A 406 0.43 11.45 9.39
C GLU A 406 -0.43 10.59 8.44
N ASP A 407 -0.69 11.05 7.24
CA ASP A 407 -1.46 10.30 6.23
C ASP A 407 -0.61 9.30 5.44
N GLY A 408 0.71 9.32 5.60
CA GLY A 408 1.64 8.47 4.89
C GLY A 408 1.81 8.83 3.41
N ILE A 409 1.40 10.05 2.98
CA ILE A 409 1.47 10.50 1.60
C ILE A 409 2.29 11.79 1.52
N PRO A 410 3.45 11.77 0.90
CA PRO A 410 4.26 12.97 0.76
C PRO A 410 3.52 14.11 0.07
N ASN A 411 3.77 15.34 0.51
CA ASN A 411 3.25 16.59 -0.07
C ASN A 411 1.75 16.80 -0.01
N THR A 412 1.03 16.13 0.81
CA THR A 412 -0.35 16.46 1.10
C THR A 412 -0.45 17.42 2.28
N ARG A 413 -1.60 18.04 2.44
CA ARG A 413 -1.97 18.75 3.67
C ARG A 413 -3.09 18.03 4.39
N ALA A 414 -3.35 16.83 3.97
CA ALA A 414 -4.37 16.01 4.57
C ALA A 414 -3.85 15.49 5.91
N GLY A 415 -4.68 15.56 6.93
CA GLY A 415 -4.42 14.95 8.22
C GLY A 415 -4.65 13.44 8.20
N ARG A 416 -4.89 12.86 9.37
CA ARG A 416 -5.11 11.41 9.53
C ARG A 416 -6.21 10.81 8.69
N ASP A 417 -7.21 11.61 8.34
CA ASP A 417 -8.33 11.13 7.52
C ASP A 417 -8.00 11.09 6.02
N GLY A 418 -6.83 11.58 5.62
CA GLY A 418 -6.37 11.64 4.24
C GLY A 418 -7.18 12.61 3.36
N LEU A 419 -7.98 13.50 3.96
CA LEU A 419 -8.84 14.43 3.24
C LEU A 419 -8.40 15.87 3.49
N PRO A 420 -7.98 16.64 2.50
CA PRO A 420 -7.63 18.04 2.67
C PRO A 420 -8.87 18.90 2.97
N GLY A 421 -8.70 19.89 3.84
CA GLY A 421 -9.75 20.83 4.23
C GLY A 421 -10.56 20.38 5.44
N THR A 422 -10.10 19.38 6.17
CA THR A 422 -10.75 18.88 7.39
C THR A 422 -10.13 19.44 8.67
N ALA A 423 -10.69 19.12 9.83
CA ALA A 423 -10.27 19.71 11.11
C ALA A 423 -8.96 19.15 11.66
N ASP A 424 -8.50 18.02 11.14
CA ASP A 424 -7.25 17.35 11.48
C ASP A 424 -6.13 17.61 10.47
N ASP A 425 -6.39 18.46 9.48
CA ASP A 425 -5.35 18.92 8.55
C ASP A 425 -4.17 19.49 9.32
N ASP A 426 -3.01 18.91 9.07
CA ASP A 426 -1.80 19.46 9.61
C ASP A 426 -1.36 20.67 8.78
N ILE A 427 -1.47 21.83 9.39
CA ILE A 427 -0.96 23.09 8.81
C ILE A 427 0.56 23.15 9.00
N LEU A 428 1.12 22.22 9.77
CA LEU A 428 2.50 22.17 10.14
C LEU A 428 3.34 21.35 9.14
N GLU A 429 4.55 21.26 9.42
CA GLU A 429 5.69 20.85 8.64
C GLU A 429 5.69 19.36 8.24
N ASP A 430 4.75 18.55 8.76
CA ASP A 430 4.75 17.10 8.61
C ASP A 430 4.49 16.63 7.18
N ASP A 431 3.61 17.31 6.44
CA ASP A 431 3.33 16.99 5.02
C ASP A 431 4.12 17.88 4.04
N LYS A 432 5.13 18.57 4.51
CA LYS A 432 6.01 19.36 3.65
C LYS A 432 7.16 18.53 3.16
N ILE A 433 7.48 18.74 1.92
CA ILE A 433 8.75 18.30 1.37
C ILE A 433 9.88 19.07 2.04
N TRP A 434 10.66 18.37 2.80
CA TRP A 434 11.85 18.90 3.41
C TRP A 434 13.09 18.32 2.76
N THR A 435 13.66 19.06 1.83
CA THR A 435 15.03 18.79 1.42
C THR A 435 15.98 19.32 2.50
N VAL A 436 17.15 18.73 2.63
CA VAL A 436 18.19 19.20 3.55
C VAL A 436 18.42 20.71 3.40
N ARG A 437 18.43 21.21 2.17
CA ARG A 437 18.59 22.62 1.88
C ARG A 437 17.41 23.49 2.33
N ARG A 438 16.17 23.04 2.16
CA ARG A 438 15.01 23.76 2.68
C ARG A 438 15.01 23.82 4.18
N TYR A 439 15.31 22.68 4.78
CA TYR A 439 15.42 22.58 6.22
C TYR A 439 16.49 23.52 6.77
N THR A 440 17.71 23.48 6.24
CA THR A 440 18.80 24.37 6.64
C THR A 440 18.49 25.84 6.42
N LYS A 441 17.82 26.18 5.33
CA LYS A 441 17.36 27.56 5.07
C LYS A 441 16.29 28.03 6.06
N ALA A 442 15.39 27.13 6.45
CA ALA A 442 14.33 27.46 7.40
C ALA A 442 14.81 27.52 8.84
N HIS A 443 15.82 26.73 9.21
CA HIS A 443 16.26 26.52 10.59
C HIS A 443 17.70 26.96 10.87
N GLY A 444 18.45 27.41 9.88
CA GLY A 444 19.77 28.02 10.05
C GLY A 444 20.93 27.03 10.29
N ASP A 445 20.68 25.73 10.27
CA ASP A 445 21.70 24.71 10.50
C ASP A 445 22.11 23.99 9.20
N ALA A 446 23.37 24.02 8.88
CA ALA A 446 23.91 23.35 7.71
C ALA A 446 23.98 21.82 7.96
N GLY A 447 23.03 21.10 7.44
CA GLY A 447 23.11 19.63 7.34
C GLY A 447 22.68 18.84 8.57
N MET A 448 22.00 19.44 9.55
CA MET A 448 21.49 18.72 10.71
C MET A 448 20.06 19.13 11.06
N ILE A 449 19.22 18.14 11.31
CA ILE A 449 17.92 18.36 11.93
C ILE A 449 18.14 18.67 13.41
N PRO A 450 17.66 19.82 13.95
CA PRO A 450 17.86 20.14 15.36
C PRO A 450 17.30 19.07 16.28
N ALA A 451 18.07 18.70 17.29
CA ALA A 451 17.66 17.74 18.30
C ALA A 451 16.29 18.12 18.91
N GLY A 452 15.33 17.21 18.86
CA GLY A 452 13.98 17.39 19.40
C GLY A 452 12.95 17.94 18.42
N ARG A 453 13.30 18.18 17.16
CA ARG A 453 12.32 18.38 16.06
C ARG A 453 12.13 17.09 15.30
N LYS A 454 10.88 16.74 15.08
CA LYS A 454 10.51 15.72 14.13
C LYS A 454 10.40 16.41 12.76
N VAL A 455 11.06 15.85 11.79
CA VAL A 455 10.77 16.07 10.38
C VAL A 455 10.02 14.82 10.02
N GLY A 456 8.76 14.98 9.66
CA GLY A 456 8.00 13.85 9.33
C GLY A 456 6.99 13.35 10.35
N ASP A 457 6.26 12.35 9.92
CA ASP A 457 5.29 11.65 10.75
C ASP A 457 5.95 10.89 11.92
N GLY A 458 7.29 10.88 11.99
CA GLY A 458 8.06 10.13 12.96
C GLY A 458 8.01 8.62 12.73
N ILE A 459 7.65 8.19 11.53
CA ILE A 459 7.64 6.79 11.11
C ILE A 459 8.76 6.59 10.07
N PRO A 460 9.89 5.97 10.43
CA PRO A 460 11.05 5.84 9.55
C PRO A 460 10.76 5.15 8.20
N GLU A 461 9.67 4.39 8.12
CA GLU A 461 9.31 3.59 6.96
C GLU A 461 8.62 4.37 5.84
N THR A 462 8.32 5.64 6.03
CA THR A 462 7.58 6.44 5.03
C THR A 462 8.49 7.12 4.00
N GLY A 463 9.79 6.89 4.06
CA GLY A 463 10.76 7.25 3.01
C GLY A 463 11.95 8.05 3.47
N GLU A 464 11.95 8.53 4.71
CA GLU A 464 13.00 9.37 5.29
C GLU A 464 14.06 8.60 6.06
N ASP A 465 13.82 7.35 6.42
CA ASP A 465 14.82 6.44 7.01
C ASP A 465 15.20 5.37 5.97
N ILE A 466 16.26 5.61 5.25
CA ILE A 466 16.65 4.77 4.13
C ILE A 466 17.47 3.57 4.57
N ASP A 467 18.27 3.72 5.61
CA ASP A 467 19.11 2.65 6.09
C ASP A 467 18.45 1.82 7.21
N GLY A 468 17.30 2.25 7.73
CA GLY A 468 16.50 1.53 8.71
C GLY A 468 17.07 1.63 10.12
N ASP A 469 17.84 2.65 10.43
CA ASP A 469 18.42 2.86 11.76
C ASP A 469 17.46 3.60 12.72
N GLY A 470 16.30 4.04 12.24
CA GLY A 470 15.29 4.78 12.99
C GLY A 470 15.58 6.28 13.08
N VAL A 471 16.51 6.76 12.28
CA VAL A 471 16.87 8.17 12.18
C VAL A 471 16.55 8.67 10.77
N TYR A 472 16.09 9.91 10.67
CA TYR A 472 15.89 10.53 9.37
C TYR A 472 17.23 10.64 8.61
N ASP A 473 17.27 10.09 7.41
CA ASP A 473 18.38 10.21 6.47
C ASP A 473 18.25 11.47 5.61
N PRO A 474 18.92 12.57 5.96
CA PRO A 474 18.89 13.75 5.11
C PRO A 474 19.62 13.45 3.81
N GLY A 475 18.86 13.38 2.73
CA GLY A 475 19.42 13.36 1.40
C GLY A 475 20.10 12.06 1.02
N ALA A 476 19.34 11.00 1.00
CA ALA A 476 19.61 9.94 0.05
C ALA A 476 19.41 10.49 -1.36
N GLU A 477 20.09 11.54 -1.62
CA GLU A 477 20.13 12.18 -2.92
C GLU A 477 20.83 11.24 -3.89
N LEU A 478 20.36 11.21 -5.14
CA LEU A 478 21.06 10.53 -6.23
C LEU A 478 22.55 10.94 -6.35
N SER A 479 22.96 12.06 -5.72
CA SER A 479 24.37 12.46 -5.68
C SER A 479 25.24 11.58 -4.80
N ASP A 480 24.67 10.85 -3.86
CA ASP A 480 25.39 9.95 -2.96
C ASP A 480 25.63 8.58 -3.59
N PHE A 481 25.14 8.36 -4.79
CA PHE A 481 25.48 7.21 -5.61
C PHE A 481 26.91 7.27 -6.11
N ASP A 482 27.85 7.22 -5.21
CA ASP A 482 29.24 7.07 -5.58
C ASP A 482 29.65 5.60 -5.48
N MET A 483 29.50 4.88 -6.59
CA MET A 483 30.16 3.58 -6.72
C MET A 483 31.68 3.71 -6.86
N GLY A 484 32.20 4.89 -6.66
CA GLY A 484 33.60 5.21 -6.90
C GLY A 484 33.93 5.35 -8.38
N SER A 485 35.10 5.89 -8.67
CA SER A 485 35.58 6.07 -10.04
C SER A 485 35.88 4.75 -10.77
N ARG A 486 36.12 3.67 -10.01
CA ARG A 486 36.44 2.34 -10.52
C ARG A 486 35.83 1.24 -9.68
N LEU A 487 35.13 0.32 -10.36
CA LEU A 487 34.58 -0.91 -9.81
C LEU A 487 35.62 -2.03 -9.96
N LYS A 488 35.78 -2.88 -8.95
CA LYS A 488 36.77 -3.96 -8.97
C LYS A 488 36.08 -5.31 -8.91
N ASP A 489 36.58 -6.27 -9.71
CA ASP A 489 36.10 -7.63 -9.71
C ASP A 489 36.14 -8.30 -8.32
N THR A 490 37.04 -7.83 -7.44
CA THR A 490 37.17 -8.32 -6.06
C THR A 490 36.00 -7.92 -5.15
N GLU A 491 35.14 -7.01 -5.58
CA GLU A 491 34.02 -6.46 -4.78
C GLU A 491 32.65 -7.00 -5.19
N TRP A 492 32.58 -7.73 -6.32
CA TRP A 492 31.35 -8.21 -6.93
C TRP A 492 31.30 -9.73 -7.01
N SER A 493 30.16 -10.31 -6.64
CA SER A 493 29.77 -11.69 -6.97
C SER A 493 29.15 -11.73 -8.37
N GLY A 494 28.92 -12.93 -8.91
CA GLY A 494 28.36 -13.09 -10.26
C GLY A 494 29.42 -13.10 -11.35
N ASN A 495 29.07 -12.61 -12.55
CA ASN A 495 29.93 -12.65 -13.73
C ASN A 495 30.59 -11.30 -14.05
N PHE A 496 30.99 -10.56 -13.02
CA PHE A 496 31.71 -9.31 -13.18
C PHE A 496 32.99 -9.54 -14.02
N PRO A 497 33.24 -8.71 -15.04
CA PRO A 497 34.44 -8.88 -15.86
C PRO A 497 35.72 -8.64 -15.05
N ALA A 498 36.76 -9.43 -15.33
CA ALA A 498 38.03 -9.36 -14.59
C ALA A 498 38.69 -7.98 -14.72
N GLY A 499 39.23 -7.47 -13.59
CA GLY A 499 39.95 -6.21 -13.54
C GLY A 499 39.18 -5.05 -12.94
N GLU A 500 39.54 -3.83 -13.31
CA GLU A 500 38.93 -2.59 -12.83
C GLU A 500 38.18 -1.89 -13.98
N TRP A 501 36.91 -1.54 -13.70
CA TRP A 501 36.03 -0.96 -14.72
C TRP A 501 35.35 0.29 -14.18
N GLN A 502 35.12 1.28 -15.04
CA GLN A 502 34.18 2.35 -14.75
C GLN A 502 32.75 1.85 -15.02
N TYR A 503 31.77 2.32 -14.29
CA TYR A 503 30.37 1.93 -14.52
C TYR A 503 29.95 2.18 -15.98
N ARG A 504 30.33 3.32 -16.55
CA ARG A 504 30.05 3.65 -17.96
C ARG A 504 30.65 2.66 -18.98
N GLU A 505 31.78 2.02 -18.63
CA GLU A 505 32.39 0.99 -19.49
C GLU A 505 31.54 -0.28 -19.48
N LEU A 506 30.89 -0.58 -18.34
CA LEU A 506 29.94 -1.69 -18.22
C LEU A 506 28.63 -1.44 -18.99
N CYS A 507 28.21 -0.17 -19.11
CA CYS A 507 27.08 0.22 -19.95
C CYS A 507 27.33 0.12 -21.45
N GLY A 508 28.57 -0.17 -21.86
CA GLY A 508 29.02 -0.17 -23.27
C GLY A 508 29.50 1.20 -23.75
N ASP A 509 29.76 1.34 -25.04
CA ASP A 509 30.23 2.60 -25.63
C ASP A 509 29.32 3.77 -25.27
N ALA A 510 29.82 5.00 -25.37
CA ALA A 510 29.12 6.23 -24.99
C ALA A 510 27.71 6.39 -25.61
N ALA A 511 27.39 5.58 -26.62
CA ALA A 511 26.05 5.34 -27.15
C ALA A 511 25.18 4.43 -26.26
N GLY A 512 25.71 3.79 -25.22
CA GLY A 512 25.04 2.79 -24.37
C GLY A 512 24.02 3.34 -23.39
N LEU A 513 23.62 4.59 -23.53
CA LEU A 513 22.39 5.13 -22.90
C LEU A 513 21.12 4.76 -23.68
N GLU A 514 21.25 3.86 -24.64
CA GLU A 514 20.12 3.37 -25.43
C GLU A 514 19.39 2.24 -24.72
N ILE A 515 18.84 2.54 -23.54
CA ILE A 515 17.86 1.63 -22.95
C ILE A 515 16.54 1.86 -23.65
N ASP A 516 16.11 0.88 -24.42
CA ASP A 516 14.85 0.89 -25.16
C ASP A 516 13.86 -0.18 -24.68
N ARG A 517 14.32 -1.14 -23.83
CA ARG A 517 13.45 -2.20 -23.30
C ARG A 517 13.81 -2.64 -21.89
N LEU A 518 12.81 -2.68 -21.04
CA LEU A 518 12.89 -3.15 -19.67
C LEU A 518 11.74 -4.14 -19.38
N ASP A 519 12.07 -5.43 -19.37
CA ASP A 519 11.11 -6.49 -19.06
C ASP A 519 11.27 -6.87 -17.57
N ALA A 520 10.52 -6.20 -16.68
CA ALA A 520 10.48 -6.51 -15.24
C ALA A 520 9.34 -5.79 -14.51
N ALA A 521 8.98 -6.31 -13.34
CA ALA A 521 8.26 -5.57 -12.32
C ALA A 521 9.27 -4.84 -11.42
N PHE A 522 9.14 -3.53 -11.30
CA PHE A 522 10.04 -2.68 -10.53
C PHE A 522 9.36 -2.18 -9.27
N TYR A 523 10.09 -2.22 -8.16
CA TYR A 523 9.70 -1.57 -6.91
C TYR A 523 10.91 -0.94 -6.24
N THR A 524 10.74 0.26 -5.71
CA THR A 524 11.75 0.91 -4.89
C THR A 524 11.14 1.59 -3.69
N ASN A 525 11.80 1.48 -2.53
CA ASN A 525 11.45 2.29 -1.36
C ASN A 525 11.75 3.76 -1.56
N HIS A 526 12.50 4.12 -2.61
CA HIS A 526 12.88 5.51 -2.85
C HIS A 526 12.55 5.92 -4.29
N ALA A 527 13.52 6.06 -5.18
CA ALA A 527 13.31 6.61 -6.50
C ALA A 527 13.66 5.64 -7.64
N PHE A 528 12.85 5.67 -8.69
CA PHE A 528 13.14 5.07 -9.98
C PHE A 528 13.61 6.17 -10.94
N ALA A 529 14.84 6.08 -11.42
CA ALA A 529 15.42 7.09 -12.29
C ALA A 529 15.99 6.47 -13.56
N LEU A 530 15.51 6.90 -14.72
CA LEU A 530 15.96 6.48 -16.02
C LEU A 530 16.19 7.69 -16.91
N LEU A 531 17.33 7.74 -17.55
CA LEU A 531 17.60 8.62 -18.68
C LEU A 531 18.12 7.81 -19.85
N THR A 532 17.49 7.96 -21.00
CA THR A 532 18.06 7.56 -22.28
C THR A 532 18.43 8.79 -23.09
N LEU A 533 19.50 8.75 -23.84
CA LEU A 533 19.93 9.87 -24.70
C LEU A 533 19.36 9.77 -26.12
N ASP A 534 18.74 8.68 -26.47
CA ASP A 534 18.14 8.50 -27.80
C ASP A 534 16.66 8.96 -27.78
N SER A 535 16.47 10.24 -28.11
CA SER A 535 15.12 10.80 -28.25
C SER A 535 14.33 10.29 -29.45
N ASP A 536 14.94 9.49 -30.32
CA ASP A 536 14.31 8.95 -31.53
C ASP A 536 13.73 7.52 -31.30
N ARG A 537 14.03 6.89 -30.17
CA ARG A 537 13.53 5.55 -29.81
C ARG A 537 12.48 5.55 -28.73
N ASP A 538 11.60 4.57 -28.81
CA ASP A 538 10.63 4.30 -27.76
C ASP A 538 11.30 3.50 -26.65
N LEU A 539 11.01 3.84 -25.39
CA LEU A 539 11.28 2.98 -24.24
C LEU A 539 10.06 2.09 -24.00
N ILE A 540 10.25 0.79 -23.98
CA ILE A 540 9.20 -0.17 -23.68
C ILE A 540 9.47 -0.79 -22.30
N VAL A 541 8.53 -0.63 -21.37
CA VAL A 541 8.55 -1.26 -20.06
C VAL A 541 7.44 -2.29 -20.02
N ASN A 542 7.79 -3.58 -19.93
CA ASN A 542 6.82 -4.67 -19.80
C ASN A 542 6.81 -5.17 -18.34
N GLY A 543 5.76 -4.83 -17.61
CA GLY A 543 5.62 -5.12 -16.20
C GLY A 543 4.94 -4.00 -15.45
N CYS A 544 5.58 -3.45 -14.45
CA CYS A 544 5.11 -2.26 -13.73
C CYS A 544 6.27 -1.47 -13.14
N VAL A 545 6.05 -0.19 -12.87
CA VAL A 545 6.97 0.68 -12.14
C VAL A 545 6.26 1.18 -10.89
N VAL A 546 6.78 0.80 -9.74
CA VAL A 546 6.29 1.23 -8.43
C VAL A 546 7.40 1.95 -7.70
N SER A 547 7.18 3.20 -7.35
CA SER A 547 8.15 4.02 -6.64
C SER A 547 7.50 4.66 -5.41
N ARG A 548 8.23 4.69 -4.30
CA ARG A 548 7.71 5.36 -3.10
C ARG A 548 7.80 6.88 -3.25
N ASN A 549 8.94 7.41 -3.61
CA ASN A 549 9.12 8.87 -3.67
C ASN A 549 9.02 9.43 -5.08
N GLU A 550 9.94 9.06 -5.96
CA GLU A 550 10.05 9.68 -7.28
C GLU A 550 10.18 8.66 -8.41
N SER A 551 9.65 9.00 -9.56
CA SER A 551 9.88 8.24 -10.77
C SER A 551 10.17 9.21 -11.92
N ILE A 552 11.42 9.23 -12.35
CA ILE A 552 11.92 10.14 -13.39
C ILE A 552 12.32 9.31 -14.59
N ILE A 553 11.60 9.51 -15.71
CA ILE A 553 11.91 8.89 -16.99
C ILE A 553 12.03 10.02 -18.02
N TYR A 554 13.21 10.16 -18.59
CA TYR A 554 13.53 11.29 -19.45
C TYR A 554 14.33 10.87 -20.69
N GLY A 555 14.11 11.56 -21.79
CA GLY A 555 14.89 11.44 -23.01
C GLY A 555 14.39 10.43 -24.05
N THR A 556 13.22 9.82 -23.83
CA THR A 556 12.63 8.86 -24.80
C THR A 556 11.73 9.59 -25.80
N LYS A 557 11.56 9.00 -26.99
CA LYS A 557 10.53 9.42 -27.94
C LYS A 557 9.13 9.15 -27.39
N HIS A 558 8.87 7.89 -27.00
CA HIS A 558 7.71 7.49 -26.21
C HIS A 558 8.16 6.60 -25.06
N ALA A 559 7.55 6.75 -23.90
CA ALA A 559 7.65 5.81 -22.79
C ALA A 559 6.37 4.96 -22.76
N VAL A 560 6.49 3.70 -23.19
CA VAL A 560 5.36 2.77 -23.30
C VAL A 560 5.42 1.78 -22.16
N PHE A 561 4.43 1.85 -21.28
CA PHE A 561 4.27 0.94 -20.15
C PHE A 561 3.21 -0.10 -20.48
N ASN A 562 3.59 -1.36 -20.53
CA ASN A 562 2.69 -2.49 -20.74
C ASN A 562 2.55 -3.28 -19.45
N TYR A 563 1.35 -3.30 -18.89
CA TYR A 563 1.09 -4.03 -17.65
C TYR A 563 1.13 -5.54 -17.87
N ASP A 564 1.89 -6.25 -17.04
CA ASP A 564 1.89 -7.71 -17.03
C ASP A 564 0.73 -8.24 -16.18
N LEU A 565 -0.31 -8.73 -16.84
CA LEU A 565 -1.53 -9.23 -16.20
C LEU A 565 -1.27 -10.39 -15.20
N ARG A 566 -0.14 -11.10 -15.32
CA ARG A 566 0.23 -12.15 -14.37
C ARG A 566 0.50 -11.62 -12.98
N LEU A 567 0.82 -10.33 -12.84
CA LEU A 567 1.00 -9.66 -11.55
C LEU A 567 -0.29 -9.60 -10.73
N LEU A 568 -1.47 -9.71 -11.34
CA LEU A 568 -2.77 -9.76 -10.65
C LEU A 568 -3.02 -11.08 -9.90
N GLN A 569 -2.27 -12.12 -10.19
CA GLN A 569 -2.52 -13.44 -9.61
C GLN A 569 -1.90 -13.58 -8.21
N GLU A 570 -2.73 -13.58 -7.18
CA GLU A 570 -2.30 -13.66 -5.78
C GLU A 570 -1.77 -15.05 -5.38
N ASN A 571 -2.29 -16.11 -5.99
CA ASN A 571 -2.06 -17.50 -5.57
C ASN A 571 -1.53 -18.41 -6.70
N ASN A 572 -0.99 -17.83 -7.74
CA ASN A 572 -0.39 -18.65 -8.80
C ASN A 572 0.96 -19.19 -8.33
N PRO A 573 1.18 -20.51 -8.36
CA PRO A 573 2.49 -21.10 -8.05
C PRO A 573 3.61 -20.63 -8.99
N HIS A 574 3.23 -20.01 -10.11
CA HIS A 574 4.14 -19.43 -11.10
C HIS A 574 4.25 -17.90 -11.00
N ALA A 575 3.57 -17.28 -10.02
CA ALA A 575 3.65 -15.84 -9.82
C ALA A 575 5.01 -15.43 -9.23
N LEU A 576 5.44 -14.22 -9.54
CA LEU A 576 6.57 -13.61 -8.86
C LEU A 576 6.29 -13.49 -7.36
N ASP A 577 7.31 -13.75 -6.55
CA ASP A 577 7.28 -13.34 -5.14
C ASP A 577 7.38 -11.81 -5.08
N LEU A 578 6.24 -11.15 -5.16
CA LEU A 578 6.15 -9.69 -5.06
C LEU A 578 6.28 -9.22 -3.61
N PRO A 579 6.80 -8.01 -3.37
CA PRO A 579 6.80 -7.40 -2.06
C PRO A 579 5.44 -7.45 -1.36
N LYS A 580 5.47 -7.77 -0.08
CA LYS A 580 4.27 -8.02 0.72
C LYS A 580 3.96 -6.84 1.63
N THR A 581 2.68 -6.68 1.92
CA THR A 581 2.19 -5.71 2.90
C THR A 581 1.03 -6.30 3.67
N TRP A 582 0.62 -5.63 4.73
CA TRP A 582 -0.62 -5.93 5.41
C TRP A 582 -1.80 -5.70 4.48
N LYS A 583 -2.71 -6.68 4.44
CA LYS A 583 -3.98 -6.51 3.73
C LYS A 583 -4.94 -5.66 4.54
N PRO A 584 -5.87 -4.94 3.90
CA PRO A 584 -6.94 -4.26 4.60
C PRO A 584 -7.67 -5.22 5.54
N LEU A 585 -8.02 -4.74 6.73
CA LEU A 585 -8.80 -5.52 7.69
C LEU A 585 -10.15 -5.89 7.07
N ARG A 586 -10.50 -7.17 7.13
CA ARG A 586 -11.76 -7.67 6.61
C ARG A 586 -12.63 -8.23 7.73
N MET A 587 -13.82 -7.67 7.90
CA MET A 587 -14.82 -8.27 8.77
C MET A 587 -15.38 -9.54 8.11
N VAL A 588 -15.14 -10.68 8.73
CA VAL A 588 -15.58 -12.01 8.24
C VAL A 588 -16.95 -12.36 8.82
N MET A 589 -17.18 -12.00 10.07
CA MET A 589 -18.42 -12.25 10.78
C MET A 589 -18.71 -11.11 11.74
N TRP A 590 -19.99 -10.81 11.88
CA TRP A 590 -20.49 -9.87 12.88
C TRP A 590 -21.75 -10.44 13.52
N ARG A 591 -21.88 -10.30 14.83
CA ARG A 591 -23.03 -10.76 15.63
C ARG A 591 -23.32 -9.78 16.75
N SER A 592 -24.60 -9.53 17.04
CA SER A 592 -25.07 -8.81 18.23
C SER A 592 -26.03 -9.69 19.03
N ASP A 593 -25.83 -9.74 20.32
CA ASP A 593 -26.73 -10.41 21.28
C ASP A 593 -27.59 -9.41 22.04
#